data_de61b2ce16e277ea69a67117dc22341e
#
_entry.id   de61b2ce16e277ea69a67117dc22341e
#
_cell.length_a   1.000
_cell.length_b   1.000
_cell.length_c   1.000
_cell.angle_alpha   90.00
_cell.angle_beta   90.00
_cell.angle_gamma   90.00
#
_symmetry.space_group_name_H-M   'P 1'
#
loop_
_entity.id
_entity.type
_entity.pdbx_description
1 polymer ?
#
loop_
_entity_poly.entity_id
_entity_poly.type
_entity_poly.pdbx_seq_one_letter_code
_entity_poly.pdbx_strand_id
1 'polypeptide(L)'
;TETGYEIPPGNLFPKGTDKTRPEIYVMGCRNPFRISIDPKTKTLYWGEVGPDAKDDSENGPRGHDEVNQAKVAGNYGWPFVIADNKPYPVRDFADNKIIRKTDPAAPENTGQRNTGLKTLPPARAALIWYPYSESKEFPIMGTGGRNAMAGPVFYYDQNGKHNILDKKDDRTLLTYEWMRGKIFKVKLDADEKLEKLDLLLDKLVHPMDLEMDKDGSLVLLEYGSGWYFNTNGSVSRLLPDDGNKPPSITIKPAA
;
A
#
# COMPACT_ATOMS: atom_id res chain seq x y z
N THR A 1 -21.03 14.52 -20.53
CA THR A 1 -21.23 15.25 -19.26
C THR A 1 -20.49 16.57 -19.34
N GLU A 2 -20.99 17.66 -18.75
CA GLU A 2 -20.32 18.98 -18.70
C GLU A 2 -18.92 18.88 -18.05
N THR A 3 -18.67 17.87 -17.21
CA THR A 3 -17.40 17.63 -16.51
C THR A 3 -16.43 16.71 -17.27
N GLY A 4 -16.85 16.08 -18.37
CA GLY A 4 -16.02 15.16 -19.15
C GLY A 4 -15.79 13.79 -18.50
N TYR A 5 -16.37 13.49 -17.30
CA TYR A 5 -16.31 12.20 -16.62
C TYR A 5 -17.62 11.90 -15.87
N GLU A 6 -17.80 10.64 -15.52
CA GLU A 6 -18.90 10.17 -14.69
C GLU A 6 -18.39 9.76 -13.31
N ILE A 7 -19.16 10.07 -12.27
CA ILE A 7 -18.89 9.64 -10.91
C ILE A 7 -19.60 8.31 -10.68
N PRO A 8 -18.86 7.21 -10.47
CA PRO A 8 -19.48 5.90 -10.25
C PRO A 8 -20.25 5.88 -8.91
N PRO A 9 -21.28 5.04 -8.80
CA PRO A 9 -21.93 4.79 -7.51
C PRO A 9 -20.97 4.09 -6.55
N GLY A 10 -21.18 4.28 -5.24
CA GLY A 10 -20.39 3.61 -4.19
C GLY A 10 -19.17 4.39 -3.70
N ASN A 11 -18.96 5.61 -4.16
CA ASN A 11 -17.98 6.52 -3.59
C ASN A 11 -18.35 6.93 -2.14
N LEU A 12 -17.37 7.47 -1.41
CA LEU A 12 -17.49 7.74 0.03
C LEU A 12 -18.62 8.73 0.37
N PHE A 13 -18.84 9.69 -0.48
CA PHE A 13 -19.86 10.71 -0.28
C PHE A 13 -20.87 10.73 -1.44
N PRO A 14 -22.18 10.59 -1.14
CA PRO A 14 -23.22 10.76 -2.15
C PRO A 14 -23.15 12.14 -2.82
N LYS A 15 -23.51 12.21 -4.10
CA LYS A 15 -23.61 13.48 -4.83
C LYS A 15 -24.58 14.44 -4.12
N GLY A 16 -24.16 15.69 -3.93
CA GLY A 16 -24.93 16.71 -3.23
C GLY A 16 -24.78 16.74 -1.71
N THR A 17 -23.95 15.86 -1.12
CA THR A 17 -23.61 15.96 0.30
C THR A 17 -22.78 17.22 0.55
N ASP A 18 -23.28 18.10 1.42
CA ASP A 18 -22.60 19.36 1.74
C ASP A 18 -21.18 19.14 2.26
N LYS A 19 -20.29 20.07 1.90
CA LYS A 19 -18.86 20.07 2.34
C LYS A 19 -18.06 18.82 1.97
N THR A 20 -18.48 18.08 0.95
CA THR A 20 -17.83 16.86 0.47
C THR A 20 -17.54 16.91 -1.02
N ARG A 21 -16.83 15.88 -1.52
CA ARG A 21 -16.59 15.66 -2.94
C ARG A 21 -17.06 14.25 -3.30
N PRO A 22 -18.01 14.10 -4.21
CA PRO A 22 -18.54 12.80 -4.60
C PRO A 22 -17.56 11.93 -5.39
N GLU A 23 -16.44 12.50 -5.87
CA GLU A 23 -15.37 11.79 -6.56
C GLU A 23 -14.52 10.94 -5.61
N ILE A 24 -14.59 11.17 -4.30
CA ILE A 24 -13.73 10.51 -3.32
C ILE A 24 -14.19 9.08 -3.08
N TYR A 25 -13.35 8.11 -3.46
CA TYR A 25 -13.49 6.70 -3.06
C TYR A 25 -12.69 6.42 -1.79
N VAL A 26 -11.44 6.86 -1.72
CA VAL A 26 -10.56 6.72 -0.57
C VAL A 26 -10.07 8.11 -0.14
N MET A 27 -10.03 8.34 1.17
CA MET A 27 -9.41 9.52 1.77
C MET A 27 -8.52 9.12 2.94
N GLY A 28 -7.77 10.09 3.48
CA GLY A 28 -6.89 9.84 4.63
C GLY A 28 -5.60 9.15 4.25
N CYS A 29 -5.03 9.51 3.12
CA CYS A 29 -3.73 9.05 2.65
C CYS A 29 -2.66 10.15 2.79
N ARG A 30 -1.42 9.76 3.07
CA ARG A 30 -0.26 10.67 3.11
C ARG A 30 0.50 10.68 1.78
N ASN A 31 0.96 9.51 1.35
CA ASN A 31 1.72 9.34 0.11
C ASN A 31 1.51 7.93 -0.47
N PRO A 32 0.35 7.69 -1.09
CA PRO A 32 0.10 6.43 -1.80
C PRO A 32 0.99 6.41 -3.06
N PHE A 33 2.03 5.58 -3.06
CA PHE A 33 3.03 5.61 -4.13
C PHE A 33 2.70 4.65 -5.27
N ARG A 34 2.33 3.41 -4.97
CA ARG A 34 1.89 2.42 -5.96
C ARG A 34 0.55 1.85 -5.56
N ILE A 35 -0.36 1.84 -6.53
CA ILE A 35 -1.71 1.31 -6.38
C ILE A 35 -1.92 0.14 -7.35
N SER A 36 -2.77 -0.78 -6.97
CA SER A 36 -3.18 -1.91 -7.80
C SER A 36 -4.66 -2.20 -7.60
N ILE A 37 -5.33 -2.61 -8.67
CA ILE A 37 -6.74 -3.02 -8.60
C ILE A 37 -6.83 -4.49 -8.96
N ASP A 38 -7.38 -5.28 -8.06
CA ASP A 38 -7.67 -6.68 -8.35
C ASP A 38 -8.63 -6.79 -9.56
N PRO A 39 -8.23 -7.45 -10.63
CA PRO A 39 -9.02 -7.52 -11.86
C PRO A 39 -10.34 -8.28 -11.67
N LYS A 40 -10.44 -9.20 -10.69
CA LYS A 40 -11.62 -10.02 -10.42
C LYS A 40 -12.54 -9.38 -9.38
N THR A 41 -12.01 -9.01 -8.21
CA THR A 41 -12.81 -8.48 -7.09
C THR A 41 -13.02 -6.97 -7.13
N LYS A 42 -12.23 -6.25 -7.95
CA LYS A 42 -12.18 -4.79 -8.01
C LYS A 42 -11.72 -4.13 -6.70
N THR A 43 -11.13 -4.88 -5.81
CA THR A 43 -10.51 -4.36 -4.59
C THR A 43 -9.32 -3.49 -4.97
N LEU A 44 -9.25 -2.29 -4.42
CA LEU A 44 -8.11 -1.39 -4.54
C LEU A 44 -7.10 -1.71 -3.44
N TYR A 45 -5.85 -1.88 -3.83
CA TYR A 45 -4.70 -2.00 -2.92
C TYR A 45 -3.71 -0.88 -3.19
N TRP A 46 -3.04 -0.39 -2.14
CA TRP A 46 -1.94 0.56 -2.30
C TRP A 46 -0.93 0.44 -1.18
N GLY A 47 0.32 0.79 -1.52
CA GLY A 47 1.36 1.04 -0.53
C GLY A 47 1.34 2.52 -0.13
N GLU A 48 1.47 2.78 1.14
CA GLU A 48 1.45 4.12 1.74
C GLU A 48 2.78 4.41 2.40
N VAL A 49 3.45 5.49 1.98
CA VAL A 49 4.66 5.95 2.65
C VAL A 49 4.29 6.85 3.83
N GLY A 50 4.53 6.33 5.01
CA GLY A 50 4.20 7.00 6.27
C GLY A 50 5.20 8.08 6.69
N PRO A 51 4.97 8.76 7.82
CA PRO A 51 5.83 9.81 8.33
C PRO A 51 7.16 9.29 8.90
N ASP A 52 8.18 10.14 8.90
CA ASP A 52 9.56 9.79 9.28
C ASP A 52 9.83 9.79 10.80
N ALA A 53 8.81 9.73 11.64
CA ALA A 53 8.99 9.61 13.09
C ALA A 53 9.59 8.23 13.45
N LYS A 54 10.78 8.21 14.04
CA LYS A 54 11.48 6.97 14.40
C LYS A 54 10.90 6.28 15.63
N ASP A 55 10.43 7.06 16.60
CA ASP A 55 9.99 6.60 17.90
C ASP A 55 8.61 7.15 18.27
N ASP A 56 7.91 6.42 19.13
CA ASP A 56 6.71 6.93 19.79
C ASP A 56 7.06 8.06 20.73
N SER A 57 6.25 9.11 20.74
CA SER A 57 6.47 10.30 21.61
C SER A 57 5.14 10.92 22.01
N GLU A 58 5.20 12.00 22.78
CA GLU A 58 4.00 12.81 23.05
C GLU A 58 3.38 13.41 21.79
N ASN A 59 4.18 13.54 20.70
CA ASN A 59 3.71 14.04 19.42
C ASN A 59 2.94 13.01 18.60
N GLY A 60 2.92 11.77 19.04
CA GLY A 60 2.16 10.68 18.42
C GLY A 60 2.94 9.40 18.27
N PRO A 61 2.36 8.42 17.59
CA PRO A 61 3.01 7.16 17.29
C PRO A 61 4.18 7.37 16.32
N ARG A 62 5.16 6.45 16.37
CA ARG A 62 6.20 6.34 15.34
C ARG A 62 5.58 6.17 13.97
N GLY A 63 6.29 6.60 12.94
CA GLY A 63 5.85 6.43 11.57
C GLY A 63 5.82 4.95 11.15
N HIS A 64 4.80 4.60 10.40
CA HIS A 64 4.63 3.29 9.78
C HIS A 64 4.35 3.49 8.31
N ASP A 65 4.96 2.66 7.47
CA ASP A 65 4.46 2.44 6.12
C ASP A 65 3.36 1.40 6.18
N GLU A 66 2.46 1.44 5.20
CA GLU A 66 1.26 0.63 5.20
C GLU A 66 1.03 -0.03 3.84
N VAL A 67 0.44 -1.22 3.88
CA VAL A 67 -0.29 -1.77 2.74
C VAL A 67 -1.77 -1.73 3.09
N ASN A 68 -2.53 -1.05 2.28
CA ASN A 68 -3.94 -0.80 2.50
C ASN A 68 -4.82 -1.53 1.47
N GLN A 69 -6.08 -1.77 1.85
CA GLN A 69 -7.07 -2.49 1.06
C GLN A 69 -8.42 -1.79 1.13
N ALA A 70 -9.02 -1.46 -0.02
CA ALA A 70 -10.35 -0.90 -0.09
C ALA A 70 -11.27 -1.70 -1.01
N LYS A 71 -12.19 -2.45 -0.43
CA LYS A 71 -13.32 -3.10 -1.12
C LYS A 71 -14.50 -2.17 -1.32
N VAL A 72 -14.65 -1.23 -0.42
CA VAL A 72 -15.65 -0.18 -0.41
C VAL A 72 -14.99 1.12 0.02
N ALA A 73 -15.57 2.22 -0.39
CA ALA A 73 -15.07 3.55 -0.09
C ALA A 73 -14.81 3.75 1.42
N GLY A 74 -13.76 4.49 1.78
CA GLY A 74 -13.38 4.63 3.18
C GLY A 74 -12.37 5.74 3.48
N ASN A 75 -12.24 6.03 4.78
CA ASN A 75 -11.21 6.90 5.33
C ASN A 75 -10.11 6.05 5.95
N TYR A 76 -8.84 6.27 5.56
CA TYR A 76 -7.66 5.52 6.04
C TYR A 76 -6.81 6.31 7.04
N GLY A 77 -7.38 7.40 7.55
CA GLY A 77 -7.03 8.00 8.81
C GLY A 77 -6.01 9.11 8.79
N TRP A 78 -5.08 9.17 7.85
CA TRP A 78 -4.09 10.25 7.82
C TRP A 78 -4.74 11.64 7.66
N PRO A 79 -4.31 12.66 8.42
CA PRO A 79 -3.19 12.71 9.40
C PRO A 79 -3.60 12.44 10.86
N PHE A 80 -4.76 11.87 11.10
CA PHE A 80 -5.36 11.74 12.44
C PHE A 80 -5.00 10.43 13.15
N VAL A 81 -4.85 9.37 12.38
CA VAL A 81 -4.41 8.05 12.85
C VAL A 81 -3.49 7.39 11.82
N ILE A 82 -2.78 6.33 12.23
CA ILE A 82 -1.88 5.55 11.37
C ILE A 82 -1.90 4.07 11.77
N ALA A 83 -1.46 3.16 10.89
CA ALA A 83 -1.32 1.74 11.13
C ALA A 83 -2.64 1.05 11.51
N ASP A 84 -2.71 0.39 12.65
CA ASP A 84 -3.91 -0.22 13.25
C ASP A 84 -4.80 0.81 13.96
N ASN A 85 -4.92 2.01 13.40
CA ASN A 85 -5.61 3.16 13.99
C ASN A 85 -4.93 3.76 15.23
N LYS A 86 -3.59 3.74 15.29
CA LYS A 86 -2.82 4.44 16.33
C LYS A 86 -3.07 5.95 16.24
N PRO A 87 -3.65 6.58 17.29
CA PRO A 87 -4.10 7.96 17.21
C PRO A 87 -2.96 8.97 17.40
N TYR A 88 -2.96 10.02 16.57
CA TYR A 88 -2.19 11.23 16.83
C TYR A 88 -2.92 12.12 17.85
N PRO A 89 -2.17 12.93 18.64
CA PRO A 89 -2.78 13.89 19.54
C PRO A 89 -3.41 15.06 18.75
N VAL A 90 -4.55 15.52 19.23
CA VAL A 90 -5.12 16.82 18.84
C VAL A 90 -4.47 17.89 19.71
N ARG A 91 -3.89 18.92 19.09
CA ARG A 91 -3.20 20.00 19.78
C ARG A 91 -3.91 21.33 19.60
N ASP A 92 -3.83 22.16 20.62
CA ASP A 92 -4.03 23.58 20.46
C ASP A 92 -2.73 24.19 19.89
N PHE A 93 -2.80 24.74 18.69
CA PHE A 93 -1.63 25.32 18.04
C PHE A 93 -1.24 26.71 18.58
N ALA A 94 -2.08 27.32 19.42
CA ALA A 94 -1.75 28.60 20.05
C ALA A 94 -0.70 28.43 21.16
N ASP A 95 -0.80 27.38 21.95
CA ASP A 95 0.11 27.09 23.07
C ASP A 95 0.77 25.71 23.00
N ASN A 96 0.55 24.98 21.91
CA ASN A 96 1.08 23.64 21.63
C ASN A 96 0.68 22.57 22.64
N LYS A 97 -0.40 22.79 23.40
CA LYS A 97 -0.90 21.82 24.38
C LYS A 97 -1.67 20.69 23.70
N ILE A 98 -1.49 19.47 24.19
CA ILE A 98 -2.30 18.33 23.82
C ILE A 98 -3.66 18.46 24.51
N ILE A 99 -4.73 18.54 23.70
CA ILE A 99 -6.11 18.60 24.17
C ILE A 99 -6.65 17.19 24.46
N ARG A 100 -6.42 16.27 23.54
CA ARG A 100 -6.89 14.87 23.58
C ARG A 100 -6.18 14.04 22.52
N LYS A 101 -6.39 12.72 22.55
CA LYS A 101 -6.07 11.85 21.39
C LYS A 101 -7.22 11.87 20.40
N THR A 102 -6.91 11.68 19.13
CA THR A 102 -7.91 11.47 18.08
C THR A 102 -8.73 10.21 18.39
N ASP A 103 -10.05 10.28 18.20
CA ASP A 103 -10.92 9.11 18.18
C ASP A 103 -10.94 8.53 16.74
N PRO A 104 -10.44 7.32 16.50
CA PRO A 104 -10.48 6.70 15.18
C PRO A 104 -11.90 6.47 14.64
N ALA A 105 -12.89 6.31 15.53
CA ALA A 105 -14.28 6.11 15.13
C ALA A 105 -14.95 7.40 14.64
N ALA A 106 -14.43 8.56 15.05
CA ALA A 106 -14.94 9.87 14.65
C ALA A 106 -13.79 10.90 14.62
N PRO A 107 -12.82 10.78 13.70
CA PRO A 107 -11.74 11.75 13.61
C PRO A 107 -12.29 13.15 13.33
N GLU A 108 -11.74 14.16 13.97
CA GLU A 108 -12.18 15.53 13.79
C GLU A 108 -11.11 16.39 13.12
N ASN A 109 -11.48 17.02 12.02
CA ASN A 109 -10.68 18.07 11.39
C ASN A 109 -11.06 19.44 11.97
N THR A 110 -10.29 19.89 12.96
CA THR A 110 -10.48 21.17 13.62
C THR A 110 -9.58 22.28 13.05
N GLY A 111 -8.93 22.03 11.92
CA GLY A 111 -8.05 23.02 11.26
C GLY A 111 -8.80 24.31 10.95
N GLN A 112 -8.19 25.46 11.24
CA GLN A 112 -8.80 26.80 11.06
C GLN A 112 -9.21 27.09 9.61
N ARG A 113 -8.55 26.44 8.64
CA ARG A 113 -8.83 26.58 7.21
C ARG A 113 -9.72 25.46 6.65
N ASN A 114 -10.25 24.60 7.52
CA ASN A 114 -11.12 23.52 7.08
C ASN A 114 -12.46 24.06 6.56
N THR A 115 -12.74 23.85 5.28
CA THR A 115 -14.02 24.17 4.62
C THR A 115 -14.88 22.93 4.41
N GLY A 116 -14.35 21.73 4.72
CA GLY A 116 -15.01 20.44 4.61
C GLY A 116 -15.75 20.04 5.88
N LEU A 117 -15.97 18.73 6.03
CA LEU A 117 -16.56 18.16 7.22
C LEU A 117 -15.66 18.38 8.45
N LYS A 118 -16.26 18.66 9.59
CA LYS A 118 -15.56 18.68 10.88
C LYS A 118 -15.35 17.25 11.39
N THR A 119 -16.42 16.46 11.49
CA THR A 119 -16.34 15.04 11.85
C THR A 119 -16.20 14.22 10.58
N LEU A 120 -15.15 13.44 10.49
CA LEU A 120 -14.82 12.61 9.34
C LEU A 120 -15.40 11.20 9.49
N PRO A 121 -15.58 10.47 8.40
CA PRO A 121 -15.94 9.05 8.48
C PRO A 121 -14.95 8.27 9.35
N PRO A 122 -15.38 7.18 10.01
CA PRO A 122 -14.52 6.30 10.80
C PRO A 122 -13.27 5.89 10.03
N ALA A 123 -12.13 5.91 10.70
CA ALA A 123 -10.87 5.47 10.12
C ALA A 123 -10.82 3.95 10.04
N ARG A 124 -10.21 3.44 8.98
CA ARG A 124 -9.94 2.02 8.76
C ARG A 124 -8.47 1.74 9.00
N ALA A 125 -8.20 0.65 9.72
CA ALA A 125 -6.85 0.16 9.93
C ALA A 125 -6.24 -0.35 8.62
N ALA A 126 -4.93 -0.21 8.50
CA ALA A 126 -4.16 -0.81 7.42
C ALA A 126 -4.22 -2.36 7.47
N LEU A 127 -4.02 -3.01 6.33
CA LEU A 127 -3.90 -4.47 6.24
C LEU A 127 -2.54 -4.94 6.81
N ILE A 128 -1.46 -4.22 6.48
CA ILE A 128 -0.09 -4.47 6.95
C ILE A 128 0.51 -3.10 7.30
N TRP A 129 1.27 -3.02 8.39
CA TRP A 129 1.99 -1.80 8.78
C TRP A 129 3.31 -2.12 9.45
N TYR A 130 4.32 -1.32 9.23
CA TYR A 130 5.64 -1.56 9.79
C TYR A 130 6.46 -0.27 9.95
N PRO A 131 7.25 -0.15 11.05
CA PRO A 131 8.10 0.99 11.33
C PRO A 131 9.50 0.85 10.70
N TYR A 132 10.41 1.77 10.99
CA TYR A 132 11.84 1.65 10.68
C TYR A 132 12.52 0.51 11.45
N SER A 133 12.14 0.33 12.71
CA SER A 133 12.59 -0.78 13.56
C SER A 133 11.86 -2.07 13.20
N GLU A 134 12.21 -3.16 13.85
CA GLU A 134 11.49 -4.41 13.71
C GLU A 134 10.03 -4.25 14.16
N SER A 135 9.11 -4.75 13.34
CA SER A 135 7.69 -4.83 13.68
C SER A 135 7.43 -6.07 14.52
N LYS A 136 6.69 -5.91 15.61
CA LYS A 136 6.21 -7.05 16.41
C LYS A 136 5.14 -7.84 15.67
N GLU A 137 4.28 -7.15 14.93
CA GLU A 137 3.18 -7.72 14.18
C GLU A 137 3.65 -8.35 12.87
N PHE A 138 4.64 -7.73 12.23
CA PHE A 138 5.13 -8.13 10.91
C PHE A 138 6.67 -8.23 10.88
N PRO A 139 7.29 -9.13 11.66
CA PRO A 139 8.76 -9.21 11.77
C PRO A 139 9.45 -9.53 10.44
N ILE A 140 8.75 -10.23 9.53
CA ILE A 140 9.25 -10.57 8.19
C ILE A 140 9.55 -9.33 7.33
N MET A 141 8.93 -8.19 7.63
CA MET A 141 9.22 -6.93 6.95
C MET A 141 10.67 -6.49 7.19
N GLY A 142 11.27 -6.86 8.34
CA GLY A 142 12.64 -6.48 8.70
C GLY A 142 12.75 -5.03 9.18
N THR A 143 13.92 -4.43 9.01
CA THR A 143 14.27 -3.07 9.51
C THR A 143 14.88 -2.21 8.42
N GLY A 144 15.02 -0.91 8.66
CA GLY A 144 15.66 0.03 7.74
C GLY A 144 14.69 1.02 7.11
N GLY A 145 15.13 1.63 6.01
CA GLY A 145 14.29 2.51 5.20
C GLY A 145 12.98 1.85 4.81
N ARG A 146 11.99 2.65 4.41
CA ARG A 146 10.64 2.17 4.10
C ARG A 146 10.12 2.84 2.85
N ASN A 147 9.47 2.07 1.99
CA ASN A 147 8.58 2.53 0.95
C ASN A 147 7.71 1.35 0.50
N ALA A 148 6.54 1.22 1.12
CA ALA A 148 5.56 0.19 0.81
C ALA A 148 4.92 0.42 -0.56
N MET A 149 4.74 -0.66 -1.33
CA MET A 149 4.12 -0.64 -2.64
C MET A 149 3.17 -1.83 -2.81
N ALA A 150 2.04 -1.60 -3.48
CA ALA A 150 1.14 -2.67 -3.89
C ALA A 150 1.41 -3.07 -5.33
N GLY A 151 1.48 -4.36 -5.55
CA GLY A 151 1.60 -5.00 -6.86
C GLY A 151 0.34 -5.74 -7.26
N PRO A 152 0.41 -6.60 -8.27
CA PRO A 152 -0.73 -7.32 -8.80
C PRO A 152 -1.24 -8.42 -7.86
N VAL A 153 -2.50 -8.81 -8.05
CA VAL A 153 -3.04 -10.04 -7.47
C VAL A 153 -2.79 -11.19 -8.43
N PHE A 154 -2.06 -12.19 -7.97
CA PHE A 154 -1.83 -13.42 -8.73
C PHE A 154 -3.08 -14.29 -8.74
N TYR A 155 -3.45 -14.75 -9.92
CA TYR A 155 -4.47 -15.77 -10.16
C TYR A 155 -3.87 -16.92 -10.95
N TYR A 156 -4.00 -18.13 -10.41
CA TYR A 156 -3.53 -19.33 -11.09
C TYR A 156 -4.36 -19.60 -12.35
N ASP A 157 -3.69 -19.72 -13.49
CA ASP A 157 -4.30 -20.12 -14.74
C ASP A 157 -3.87 -21.54 -15.12
N GLN A 158 -4.81 -22.48 -15.19
CA GLN A 158 -4.54 -23.88 -15.57
C GLN A 158 -3.96 -24.00 -16.98
N ASN A 159 -4.26 -23.05 -17.85
CA ASN A 159 -3.77 -22.98 -19.23
C ASN A 159 -2.62 -21.97 -19.40
N GLY A 160 -2.24 -21.32 -18.33
CA GLY A 160 -1.16 -20.32 -18.32
C GLY A 160 0.18 -20.97 -18.62
N LYS A 161 0.95 -20.33 -19.49
CA LYS A 161 2.27 -20.82 -19.88
C LYS A 161 3.27 -20.75 -18.72
N HIS A 162 3.15 -19.70 -17.90
CA HIS A 162 4.04 -19.44 -16.76
C HIS A 162 3.22 -18.95 -15.58
N ASN A 163 2.89 -19.85 -14.65
CA ASN A 163 2.38 -19.41 -13.37
C ASN A 163 3.57 -19.16 -12.44
N ILE A 164 3.84 -17.91 -12.10
CA ILE A 164 4.97 -17.56 -11.21
C ILE A 164 4.84 -18.16 -9.80
N LEU A 165 3.63 -18.48 -9.38
CA LEU A 165 3.33 -19.14 -8.11
C LEU A 165 2.51 -20.43 -8.36
N ASP A 166 2.49 -21.32 -7.37
CA ASP A 166 1.73 -22.56 -7.41
C ASP A 166 0.21 -22.30 -7.31
N LYS A 167 -0.58 -23.33 -7.67
CA LYS A 167 -2.04 -23.32 -7.54
C LYS A 167 -2.52 -23.04 -6.09
N LYS A 168 -1.76 -23.47 -5.08
CA LYS A 168 -2.06 -23.21 -3.66
C LYS A 168 -2.00 -21.72 -3.31
N ASP A 169 -1.26 -20.93 -4.10
CA ASP A 169 -1.10 -19.49 -3.95
C ASP A 169 -2.09 -18.71 -4.85
N ASP A 170 -3.13 -19.36 -5.39
CA ASP A 170 -4.19 -18.67 -6.13
C ASP A 170 -4.80 -17.54 -5.28
N ARG A 171 -5.08 -16.40 -5.91
CA ARG A 171 -5.60 -15.20 -5.26
C ARG A 171 -4.64 -14.62 -4.20
N THR A 172 -3.36 -14.57 -4.50
CA THR A 172 -2.34 -13.94 -3.65
C THR A 172 -2.03 -12.53 -4.13
N LEU A 173 -2.17 -11.53 -3.25
CA LEU A 173 -1.67 -10.17 -3.51
C LEU A 173 -0.15 -10.17 -3.39
N LEU A 174 0.54 -9.60 -4.37
CA LEU A 174 1.96 -9.32 -4.29
C LEU A 174 2.17 -7.88 -3.80
N THR A 175 2.99 -7.71 -2.77
CA THR A 175 3.42 -6.39 -2.31
C THR A 175 4.93 -6.33 -2.31
N TYR A 176 5.47 -5.14 -2.43
CA TYR A 176 6.92 -4.99 -2.49
C TYR A 176 7.38 -3.74 -1.75
N GLU A 177 8.66 -3.75 -1.44
CA GLU A 177 9.29 -2.76 -0.58
C GLU A 177 10.56 -2.23 -1.24
N TRP A 178 10.55 -0.96 -1.62
CA TRP A 178 11.62 -0.34 -2.40
C TRP A 178 12.93 -0.23 -1.63
N MET A 179 12.90 0.28 -0.38
CA MET A 179 14.11 0.49 0.42
C MET A 179 14.73 -0.82 0.91
N ARG A 180 13.92 -1.85 1.15
CA ARG A 180 14.35 -3.14 1.71
C ARG A 180 14.60 -4.19 0.62
N GLY A 181 14.29 -3.87 -0.63
CA GLY A 181 14.53 -4.74 -1.78
C GLY A 181 13.82 -6.09 -1.68
N LYS A 182 12.55 -6.09 -1.33
CA LYS A 182 11.78 -7.32 -1.06
C LYS A 182 10.46 -7.35 -1.81
N ILE A 183 10.02 -8.55 -2.18
CA ILE A 183 8.65 -8.83 -2.64
C ILE A 183 8.03 -9.84 -1.69
N PHE A 184 6.78 -9.63 -1.32
CA PHE A 184 6.01 -10.48 -0.40
C PHE A 184 4.77 -11.04 -1.07
N LYS A 185 4.35 -12.23 -0.61
CA LYS A 185 3.06 -12.85 -0.86
C LYS A 185 2.13 -12.54 0.30
N VAL A 186 1.02 -11.90 0.01
CA VAL A 186 -0.03 -11.57 0.98
C VAL A 186 -1.24 -12.45 0.69
N LYS A 187 -1.49 -13.44 1.53
CA LYS A 187 -2.67 -14.29 1.44
C LYS A 187 -3.75 -13.78 2.38
N LEU A 188 -4.96 -13.72 1.84
CA LEU A 188 -6.14 -13.28 2.57
C LEU A 188 -7.06 -14.47 2.82
N ASP A 189 -7.72 -14.49 3.97
CA ASP A 189 -8.75 -15.46 4.31
C ASP A 189 -10.08 -15.19 3.56
N ALA A 190 -11.12 -15.95 3.88
CA ALA A 190 -12.45 -15.81 3.28
C ALA A 190 -13.12 -14.45 3.62
N ASP A 191 -12.78 -13.86 4.76
CA ASP A 191 -13.24 -12.54 5.19
C ASP A 191 -12.34 -11.41 4.63
N GLU A 192 -11.30 -11.80 3.87
CA GLU A 192 -10.27 -10.93 3.28
C GLU A 192 -9.43 -10.18 4.32
N LYS A 193 -9.24 -10.79 5.46
CA LYS A 193 -8.23 -10.40 6.44
C LYS A 193 -6.92 -11.10 6.11
N LEU A 194 -5.82 -10.54 6.58
CA LEU A 194 -4.52 -11.16 6.41
C LEU A 194 -4.48 -12.54 7.08
N GLU A 195 -4.34 -13.59 6.26
CA GLU A 195 -4.12 -14.96 6.71
C GLU A 195 -2.62 -15.24 6.87
N LYS A 196 -1.84 -14.85 5.86
CA LYS A 196 -0.41 -15.15 5.80
C LYS A 196 0.38 -14.10 5.04
N LEU A 197 1.59 -13.81 5.53
CA LEU A 197 2.57 -12.96 4.87
C LEU A 197 3.88 -13.73 4.73
N ASP A 198 4.29 -14.03 3.50
CA ASP A 198 5.52 -14.75 3.18
C ASP A 198 6.45 -13.89 2.32
N LEU A 199 7.75 -14.08 2.49
CA LEU A 199 8.75 -13.52 1.59
C LEU A 199 8.76 -14.32 0.27
N LEU A 200 8.66 -13.63 -0.86
CA LEU A 200 8.80 -14.23 -2.19
C LEU A 200 10.22 -14.05 -2.72
N LEU A 201 10.72 -12.82 -2.72
CA LEU A 201 12.06 -12.48 -3.18
C LEU A 201 12.70 -11.44 -2.26
N ASP A 202 14.02 -11.46 -2.18
CA ASP A 202 14.83 -10.46 -1.47
C ASP A 202 16.06 -10.04 -2.30
N LYS A 203 16.83 -9.10 -1.75
CA LYS A 203 18.07 -8.57 -2.37
C LYS A 203 17.84 -7.90 -3.73
N LEU A 204 16.65 -7.39 -3.95
CA LEU A 204 16.32 -6.59 -5.12
C LEU A 204 16.92 -5.18 -5.00
N VAL A 205 17.18 -4.56 -6.14
CA VAL A 205 17.83 -3.24 -6.18
C VAL A 205 16.78 -2.16 -6.41
N HIS A 206 16.07 -1.81 -5.34
CA HIS A 206 14.99 -0.82 -5.34
C HIS A 206 13.87 -1.16 -6.34
N PRO A 207 13.06 -2.22 -6.08
CA PRO A 207 11.93 -2.59 -6.92
C PRO A 207 10.94 -1.42 -7.01
N MET A 208 10.67 -0.94 -8.23
CA MET A 208 9.92 0.28 -8.49
C MET A 208 8.52 0.00 -9.03
N ASP A 209 8.38 -1.08 -9.79
CA ASP A 209 7.11 -1.50 -10.36
C ASP A 209 7.07 -3.02 -10.57
N LEU A 210 5.87 -3.59 -10.49
CA LEU A 210 5.65 -5.03 -10.56
C LEU A 210 4.32 -5.32 -11.24
N GLU A 211 4.36 -5.99 -12.40
CA GLU A 211 3.19 -6.27 -13.21
C GLU A 211 3.09 -7.75 -13.61
N MET A 212 1.89 -8.28 -13.69
CA MET A 212 1.63 -9.60 -14.26
C MET A 212 1.54 -9.51 -15.78
N ASP A 213 2.39 -10.26 -16.48
CA ASP A 213 2.27 -10.43 -17.93
C ASP A 213 1.12 -11.41 -18.27
N LYS A 214 0.60 -11.31 -19.49
CA LYS A 214 -0.51 -12.14 -20.00
C LYS A 214 -0.20 -13.64 -20.00
N ASP A 215 1.05 -14.02 -20.01
CA ASP A 215 1.47 -15.43 -19.97
C ASP A 215 1.68 -15.98 -18.55
N GLY A 216 1.39 -15.17 -17.50
CA GLY A 216 1.50 -15.56 -16.10
C GLY A 216 2.88 -15.33 -15.48
N SER A 217 3.85 -14.78 -16.24
CA SER A 217 5.12 -14.33 -15.70
C SER A 217 4.98 -12.97 -14.99
N LEU A 218 5.95 -12.61 -14.17
CA LEU A 218 6.03 -11.32 -13.52
C LEU A 218 7.09 -10.44 -14.20
N VAL A 219 6.75 -9.19 -14.47
CA VAL A 219 7.69 -8.17 -14.95
C VAL A 219 8.02 -7.25 -13.78
N LEU A 220 9.29 -7.14 -13.47
CA LEU A 220 9.83 -6.33 -12.39
C LEU A 220 10.69 -5.21 -12.98
N LEU A 221 10.39 -3.97 -12.58
CA LEU A 221 11.24 -2.80 -12.81
C LEU A 221 12.04 -2.51 -11.54
N GLU A 222 13.36 -2.48 -11.65
CA GLU A 222 14.26 -2.05 -10.57
C GLU A 222 14.88 -0.70 -10.94
N TYR A 223 14.87 0.23 -9.97
CA TYR A 223 15.40 1.57 -10.13
C TYR A 223 16.94 1.58 -10.26
N GLY A 224 17.61 0.67 -9.57
CA GLY A 224 19.07 0.65 -9.45
C GLY A 224 19.56 1.20 -8.11
N SER A 225 20.86 1.15 -7.87
CA SER A 225 21.48 1.44 -6.56
C SER A 225 21.72 2.92 -6.27
N GLY A 226 21.70 3.79 -7.27
CA GLY A 226 21.92 5.23 -7.11
C GLY A 226 20.61 5.99 -6.88
N TRP A 227 20.71 7.26 -6.39
CA TRP A 227 19.53 8.12 -6.21
C TRP A 227 19.19 8.94 -7.45
N TYR A 228 20.18 9.37 -8.22
CA TYR A 228 19.97 10.24 -9.37
C TYR A 228 20.62 9.72 -10.66
N PHE A 229 21.73 9.00 -10.54
CA PHE A 229 22.46 8.43 -11.67
C PHE A 229 22.57 6.92 -11.46
N ASN A 230 21.76 6.18 -12.22
CA ASN A 230 21.76 4.72 -12.17
C ASN A 230 22.28 4.16 -13.49
N THR A 231 23.26 3.26 -13.38
CA THR A 231 23.77 2.47 -14.51
C THR A 231 23.30 1.01 -14.44
N ASN A 232 22.62 0.64 -13.35
CA ASN A 232 22.16 -0.72 -13.06
C ASN A 232 20.64 -0.80 -12.79
N GLY A 233 19.86 0.16 -13.28
CA GLY A 233 18.42 0.02 -13.40
C GLY A 233 18.10 -1.09 -14.41
N SER A 234 17.06 -1.89 -14.14
CA SER A 234 16.75 -3.05 -14.96
C SER A 234 15.25 -3.31 -15.07
N VAL A 235 14.87 -3.96 -16.17
CA VAL A 235 13.56 -4.60 -16.32
C VAL A 235 13.82 -6.10 -16.42
N SER A 236 13.28 -6.85 -15.47
CA SER A 236 13.47 -8.30 -15.38
C SER A 236 12.14 -9.01 -15.58
N ARG A 237 12.18 -10.19 -16.17
CA ARG A 237 11.06 -11.09 -16.27
C ARG A 237 11.29 -12.27 -15.33
N LEU A 238 10.41 -12.45 -14.38
CA LEU A 238 10.47 -13.54 -13.41
C LEU A 238 9.59 -14.69 -13.93
N LEU A 239 10.18 -15.86 -14.00
CA LEU A 239 9.54 -17.10 -14.43
C LEU A 239 9.48 -18.08 -13.26
N PRO A 240 8.54 -19.05 -13.27
CA PRO A 240 8.55 -20.11 -12.28
C PRO A 240 9.89 -20.87 -12.33
N ASP A 241 10.36 -21.30 -11.16
CA ASP A 241 11.53 -22.17 -11.06
C ASP A 241 11.14 -23.56 -11.59
N ASP A 242 11.73 -23.99 -12.69
CA ASP A 242 11.53 -25.33 -13.26
C ASP A 242 12.39 -26.41 -12.60
N GLY A 243 13.07 -26.08 -11.50
CA GLY A 243 13.93 -26.96 -10.71
C GLY A 243 15.27 -27.27 -11.37
N ASN A 244 15.56 -26.73 -12.55
CA ASN A 244 16.77 -27.06 -13.32
C ASN A 244 17.75 -25.90 -13.49
N LYS A 245 17.35 -24.68 -13.21
CA LYS A 245 18.23 -23.50 -13.34
C LYS A 245 17.86 -22.46 -12.28
N PRO A 246 18.85 -21.75 -11.70
CA PRO A 246 18.58 -20.53 -10.97
C PRO A 246 17.82 -19.56 -11.89
N PRO A 247 16.92 -18.72 -11.37
CA PRO A 247 16.17 -17.77 -12.19
C PRO A 247 17.13 -16.98 -13.07
N SER A 248 17.02 -17.16 -14.38
CA SER A 248 17.86 -16.42 -15.32
C SER A 248 17.20 -15.07 -15.58
N ILE A 249 17.86 -14.01 -15.12
CA ILE A 249 17.50 -12.65 -15.48
C ILE A 249 18.04 -12.40 -16.90
N THR A 250 17.17 -12.30 -17.87
CA THR A 250 17.55 -11.86 -19.21
C THR A 250 17.22 -10.38 -19.33
N ILE A 251 18.23 -9.54 -19.22
CA ILE A 251 18.12 -8.11 -19.53
C ILE A 251 18.20 -7.98 -21.04
N LYS A 252 17.12 -7.57 -21.71
CA LYS A 252 17.18 -7.08 -23.09
C LYS A 252 17.30 -5.57 -23.01
N PRO A 253 18.37 -4.97 -23.58
CA PRO A 253 18.42 -3.52 -23.76
C PRO A 253 17.20 -3.08 -24.56
N ALA A 254 16.60 -1.97 -24.18
CA ALA A 254 15.63 -1.30 -25.04
C ALA A 254 16.35 -0.90 -26.33
N ALA A 255 15.73 -1.22 -27.48
CA ALA A 255 16.19 -0.82 -28.79
C ALA A 255 15.99 0.69 -28.98
#